data_9cb3e4683dc1795d90f3d29f4dcc185c
#
_entry.id   9cb3e4683dc1795d90f3d29f4dcc185c
#
_cell.length_a   1.000
_cell.length_b   1.000
_cell.length_c   1.000
_cell.angle_alpha   90.00
_cell.angle_beta   90.00
_cell.angle_gamma   90.00
#
_symmetry.space_group_name_H-M   'P 1'
#
loop_
_entity.id
_entity.type
_entity.pdbx_description
1 polymer ?
#
loop_
_entity_poly.entity_id
_entity_poly.type
_entity_poly.pdbx_seq_one_letter_code
_entity_poly.pdbx_strand_id
1 'polypeptide(L)'
;MTVLDQPVRTGAALRIRGLRRSFGSALALDGLDLDVAPGELLALLGPSGCGKTTALRVLAGFERPDEGQVLLDGEDIVPVPADRRDTAMVFQSYSLFPHLTAADNVAFGLRMRKVRTAERRARAGELLELVGLAGHGDRFPHQLSGGQQQRVALARALALRPRLLLLDEPLSALDARVRLTLREEIRRLQLELGITTVFVTHDQEEALSMADRVAVMNGGRLEQCASPTELYERPATDFVAEFIGTMNRMPGHADGDGSVDVLGVRLPVEGPAGSGPVTALVRPEALEIEAAEDGTGRVVATAFHGPTTRVRVTLADGTDVKADVPTHAAAPLTPGAAVTVRPRRRPVVLAAAGGAR
;
A
#
# COMPACT_ATOMS: atom_id res chain seq x y z
N MET A 1 -21.94 -26.40 19.37
CA MET A 1 -20.72 -26.19 18.60
C MET A 1 -20.09 -24.87 19.07
N THR A 2 -18.93 -24.92 19.68
CA THR A 2 -18.18 -23.73 20.09
C THR A 2 -17.55 -23.09 18.86
N VAL A 3 -17.23 -21.78 18.93
CA VAL A 3 -16.53 -21.04 17.86
C VAL A 3 -15.20 -21.74 17.45
N LEU A 4 -14.62 -22.53 18.35
CA LEU A 4 -13.36 -23.26 18.16
C LEU A 4 -13.53 -24.61 17.43
N ASP A 5 -14.76 -25.15 17.36
CA ASP A 5 -15.05 -26.41 16.65
C ASP A 5 -15.34 -26.23 15.16
N GLN A 6 -15.31 -24.97 14.65
CA GLN A 6 -15.51 -24.73 13.24
C GLN A 6 -14.23 -25.07 12.45
N PRO A 7 -14.35 -25.68 11.26
CA PRO A 7 -13.19 -25.91 10.39
C PRO A 7 -12.47 -24.59 10.11
N VAL A 8 -11.16 -24.66 9.89
CA VAL A 8 -10.37 -23.48 9.47
C VAL A 8 -11.04 -22.92 8.23
N ARG A 9 -11.72 -21.79 8.38
CA ARG A 9 -12.35 -21.10 7.26
C ARG A 9 -11.25 -20.39 6.49
N THR A 10 -11.09 -20.69 5.22
CA THR A 10 -10.27 -19.90 4.28
C THR A 10 -10.82 -18.48 4.16
N GLY A 11 -9.99 -17.54 3.74
CA GLY A 11 -10.42 -16.17 3.49
C GLY A 11 -11.66 -16.09 2.59
N ALA A 12 -12.44 -15.04 2.74
CA ALA A 12 -13.65 -14.79 1.96
C ALA A 12 -13.37 -13.91 0.75
N ALA A 13 -14.13 -14.08 -0.33
CA ALA A 13 -14.17 -13.12 -1.40
C ALA A 13 -14.85 -11.83 -0.93
N LEU A 14 -14.21 -10.68 -1.12
CA LEU A 14 -14.79 -9.38 -0.82
C LEU A 14 -15.10 -8.66 -2.14
N ARG A 15 -16.32 -8.12 -2.26
CA ARG A 15 -16.72 -7.27 -3.38
C ARG A 15 -17.36 -6.00 -2.86
N ILE A 16 -16.89 -4.87 -3.33
CA ILE A 16 -17.45 -3.54 -3.06
C ILE A 16 -18.06 -3.04 -4.35
N ARG A 17 -19.29 -2.51 -4.31
CA ARG A 17 -20.00 -2.03 -5.48
C ARG A 17 -20.63 -0.66 -5.20
N GLY A 18 -20.21 0.35 -5.97
CA GLY A 18 -20.77 1.69 -5.97
C GLY A 18 -20.77 2.37 -4.60
N LEU A 19 -19.77 2.08 -3.75
CA LEU A 19 -19.80 2.53 -2.36
C LEU A 19 -19.62 4.04 -2.26
N ARG A 20 -20.61 4.73 -1.65
CA ARG A 20 -20.60 6.17 -1.41
C ARG A 20 -20.74 6.49 0.06
N ARG A 21 -19.99 7.51 0.52
CA ARG A 21 -20.11 8.06 1.86
C ARG A 21 -19.72 9.51 1.93
N SER A 22 -20.62 10.33 2.50
CA SER A 22 -20.43 11.77 2.70
C SER A 22 -20.44 12.13 4.18
N PHE A 23 -19.67 13.12 4.57
CA PHE A 23 -19.70 13.73 5.89
C PHE A 23 -19.98 15.23 5.73
N GLY A 24 -21.23 15.64 5.92
CA GLY A 24 -21.66 16.99 5.58
C GLY A 24 -21.49 17.23 4.08
N SER A 25 -20.69 18.24 3.70
CA SER A 25 -20.37 18.54 2.29
C SER A 25 -19.18 17.77 1.74
N ALA A 26 -18.43 17.06 2.58
CA ALA A 26 -17.24 16.33 2.16
C ALA A 26 -17.61 14.91 1.70
N LEU A 27 -17.34 14.60 0.43
CA LEU A 27 -17.55 13.28 -0.15
C LEU A 27 -16.29 12.42 0.10
N ALA A 28 -16.39 11.48 1.05
CA ALA A 28 -15.27 10.64 1.46
C ALA A 28 -15.10 9.40 0.55
N LEU A 29 -16.20 8.83 0.06
CA LEU A 29 -16.21 7.75 -0.94
C LEU A 29 -17.20 8.13 -2.04
N ASP A 30 -16.76 8.02 -3.30
CA ASP A 30 -17.52 8.42 -4.48
C ASP A 30 -17.56 7.28 -5.52
N GLY A 31 -18.43 6.29 -5.23
CA GLY A 31 -18.65 5.18 -6.15
C GLY A 31 -17.46 4.19 -6.20
N LEU A 32 -16.92 3.83 -5.02
CA LEU A 32 -15.82 2.86 -4.94
C LEU A 32 -16.30 1.47 -5.35
N ASP A 33 -15.67 0.90 -6.40
CA ASP A 33 -15.79 -0.49 -6.83
C ASP A 33 -14.46 -1.22 -6.61
N LEU A 34 -14.50 -2.40 -5.97
CA LEU A 34 -13.30 -3.15 -5.67
C LEU A 34 -13.60 -4.64 -5.46
N ASP A 35 -12.76 -5.51 -6.01
CA ASP A 35 -12.80 -6.95 -5.79
C ASP A 35 -11.51 -7.42 -5.13
N VAL A 36 -11.63 -8.28 -4.10
CA VAL A 36 -10.54 -8.94 -3.41
C VAL A 36 -10.79 -10.43 -3.40
N ALA A 37 -9.84 -11.20 -3.89
CA ALA A 37 -9.95 -12.64 -3.94
C ALA A 37 -9.80 -13.30 -2.56
N PRO A 38 -10.33 -14.52 -2.34
CA PRO A 38 -10.09 -15.25 -1.10
C PRO A 38 -8.60 -15.43 -0.83
N GLY A 39 -8.14 -15.08 0.38
CA GLY A 39 -6.74 -15.19 0.78
C GLY A 39 -5.81 -14.13 0.17
N GLU A 40 -6.32 -13.15 -0.55
CA GLU A 40 -5.55 -12.03 -1.09
C GLU A 40 -5.24 -11.00 0.00
N LEU A 41 -4.04 -10.42 -0.07
CA LEU A 41 -3.64 -9.23 0.71
C LEU A 41 -3.70 -8.01 -0.20
N LEU A 42 -4.70 -7.17 0.02
CA LEU A 42 -4.90 -5.92 -0.72
C LEU A 42 -4.46 -4.72 0.12
N ALA A 43 -3.64 -3.83 -0.47
CA ALA A 43 -3.34 -2.53 0.12
C ALA A 43 -4.29 -1.46 -0.43
N LEU A 44 -4.88 -0.62 0.45
CA LEU A 44 -5.49 0.65 0.09
C LEU A 44 -4.45 1.75 0.30
N LEU A 45 -3.98 2.36 -0.78
CA LEU A 45 -2.94 3.36 -0.80
C LEU A 45 -3.48 4.68 -1.38
N GLY A 46 -2.98 5.81 -0.90
CA GLY A 46 -3.39 7.14 -1.41
C GLY A 46 -3.06 8.25 -0.42
N PRO A 47 -3.19 9.53 -0.81
CA PRO A 47 -2.93 10.66 0.05
C PRO A 47 -3.86 10.70 1.26
N SER A 48 -3.50 11.53 2.25
CA SER A 48 -4.34 11.74 3.43
C SER A 48 -5.71 12.33 3.01
N GLY A 49 -6.79 11.81 3.60
CA GLY A 49 -8.15 12.29 3.32
C GLY A 49 -8.81 11.70 2.06
N CYS A 50 -8.16 10.80 1.30
CA CYS A 50 -8.75 10.21 0.09
C CYS A 50 -9.79 9.10 0.33
N GLY A 51 -10.17 8.81 1.59
CA GLY A 51 -11.27 7.89 1.90
C GLY A 51 -10.87 6.48 2.37
N LYS A 52 -9.59 6.11 2.44
CA LYS A 52 -9.10 4.75 2.83
C LYS A 52 -9.66 4.25 4.16
N THR A 53 -9.47 5.05 5.23
CA THR A 53 -9.98 4.70 6.58
C THR A 53 -11.51 4.65 6.60
N THR A 54 -12.20 5.50 5.81
CA THR A 54 -13.66 5.45 5.68
C THR A 54 -14.10 4.14 5.03
N ALA A 55 -13.46 3.72 3.94
CA ALA A 55 -13.73 2.43 3.31
C ALA A 55 -13.51 1.28 4.31
N LEU A 56 -12.38 1.27 5.03
CA LEU A 56 -12.09 0.25 6.03
C LEU A 56 -13.13 0.20 7.15
N ARG A 57 -13.59 1.37 7.65
CA ARG A 57 -14.64 1.46 8.69
C ARG A 57 -15.98 0.97 8.20
N VAL A 58 -16.31 1.20 6.92
CA VAL A 58 -17.53 0.63 6.31
C VAL A 58 -17.43 -0.88 6.25
N LEU A 59 -16.30 -1.46 5.84
CA LEU A 59 -16.07 -2.91 5.83
C LEU A 59 -16.19 -3.51 7.23
N ALA A 60 -15.65 -2.82 8.25
CA ALA A 60 -15.72 -3.26 9.64
C ALA A 60 -17.11 -3.09 10.27
N GLY A 61 -18.02 -2.29 9.67
CA GLY A 61 -19.35 -1.99 10.22
C GLY A 61 -19.38 -0.87 11.26
N PHE A 62 -18.31 -0.08 11.36
CA PHE A 62 -18.23 1.11 12.21
C PHE A 62 -18.77 2.36 11.53
N GLU A 63 -18.94 2.30 10.21
CA GLU A 63 -19.52 3.37 9.41
C GLU A 63 -20.55 2.77 8.46
N ARG A 64 -21.67 3.48 8.24
CA ARG A 64 -22.71 3.05 7.31
C ARG A 64 -22.55 3.85 6.00
N PRO A 65 -22.47 3.20 4.84
CA PRO A 65 -22.43 3.91 3.57
C PRO A 65 -23.79 4.57 3.29
N ASP A 66 -23.78 5.62 2.49
CA ASP A 66 -24.99 6.27 2.00
C ASP A 66 -25.60 5.49 0.85
N GLU A 67 -24.74 4.91 -0.02
CA GLU A 67 -25.11 4.09 -1.17
C GLU A 67 -24.09 2.96 -1.37
N GLY A 68 -24.50 1.94 -2.13
CA GLY A 68 -23.64 0.82 -2.53
C GLY A 68 -23.77 -0.39 -1.61
N GLN A 69 -22.97 -1.43 -1.93
CA GLN A 69 -23.02 -2.72 -1.28
C GLN A 69 -21.61 -3.21 -0.93
N VAL A 70 -21.53 -4.01 0.13
CA VAL A 70 -20.32 -4.75 0.52
C VAL A 70 -20.69 -6.22 0.62
N LEU A 71 -20.19 -7.02 -0.30
CA LEU A 71 -20.48 -8.45 -0.36
C LEU A 71 -19.29 -9.27 0.15
N LEU A 72 -19.54 -10.11 1.13
CA LEU A 72 -18.57 -11.09 1.64
C LEU A 72 -19.06 -12.49 1.26
N ASP A 73 -18.37 -13.17 0.33
CA ASP A 73 -18.82 -14.40 -0.35
C ASP A 73 -20.23 -14.30 -0.97
N GLY A 74 -20.58 -13.13 -1.46
CA GLY A 74 -21.87 -12.87 -2.10
C GLY A 74 -22.99 -12.43 -1.15
N GLU A 75 -22.75 -12.43 0.16
CA GLU A 75 -23.72 -11.94 1.15
C GLU A 75 -23.46 -10.48 1.47
N ASP A 76 -24.47 -9.62 1.40
CA ASP A 76 -24.36 -8.20 1.75
C ASP A 76 -24.22 -8.03 3.26
N ILE A 77 -23.07 -7.50 3.69
CA ILE A 77 -22.76 -7.28 5.10
C ILE A 77 -23.05 -5.85 5.58
N VAL A 78 -23.50 -4.93 4.70
CA VAL A 78 -23.83 -3.55 5.10
C VAL A 78 -24.91 -3.53 6.21
N PRO A 79 -26.00 -4.31 6.15
CA PRO A 79 -27.00 -4.32 7.21
C PRO A 79 -26.56 -5.08 8.48
N VAL A 80 -25.44 -5.82 8.43
CA VAL A 80 -24.97 -6.63 9.55
C VAL A 80 -24.21 -5.77 10.56
N PRO A 81 -24.56 -5.76 11.86
CA PRO A 81 -23.80 -5.04 12.89
C PRO A 81 -22.36 -5.53 13.01
N ALA A 82 -21.43 -4.63 13.38
CA ALA A 82 -19.99 -4.91 13.43
C ALA A 82 -19.62 -6.14 14.28
N ASP A 83 -20.29 -6.35 15.42
CA ASP A 83 -20.07 -7.48 16.34
C ASP A 83 -20.49 -8.84 15.78
N ARG A 84 -21.28 -8.84 14.70
CA ARG A 84 -21.80 -10.05 14.04
C ARG A 84 -21.18 -10.31 12.68
N ARG A 85 -20.33 -9.41 12.19
CA ARG A 85 -19.58 -9.64 10.95
C ARG A 85 -18.45 -10.65 11.17
N ASP A 86 -18.19 -11.49 10.18
CA ASP A 86 -17.01 -12.36 10.17
C ASP A 86 -15.73 -11.59 9.80
N THR A 87 -15.59 -10.37 10.34
CA THR A 87 -14.47 -9.46 10.11
C THR A 87 -13.78 -9.14 11.43
N ALA A 88 -12.49 -8.85 11.39
CA ALA A 88 -11.75 -8.30 12.51
C ALA A 88 -10.92 -7.10 12.06
N MET A 89 -10.76 -6.12 12.94
CA MET A 89 -10.01 -4.90 12.65
C MET A 89 -8.91 -4.67 13.69
N VAL A 90 -7.72 -4.32 13.20
CA VAL A 90 -6.62 -3.77 13.98
C VAL A 90 -6.55 -2.27 13.70
N PHE A 91 -6.69 -1.47 14.75
CA PHE A 91 -6.68 -0.02 14.66
C PHE A 91 -5.24 0.53 14.72
N GLN A 92 -5.02 1.71 14.19
CA GLN A 92 -3.75 2.42 14.19
C GLN A 92 -3.14 2.57 15.61
N SER A 93 -3.96 2.82 16.62
CA SER A 93 -3.53 2.92 18.02
C SER A 93 -3.50 1.60 18.77
N TYR A 94 -3.62 0.46 18.05
CA TYR A 94 -3.73 -0.92 18.59
C TYR A 94 -4.96 -1.15 19.47
N SER A 95 -5.49 -0.13 20.13
CA SER A 95 -6.72 -0.13 20.97
C SER A 95 -6.76 -1.30 21.95
N LEU A 96 -5.62 -1.60 22.59
CA LEU A 96 -5.56 -2.60 23.66
C LEU A 96 -6.24 -2.08 24.92
N PHE A 97 -6.91 -3.00 25.65
CA PHE A 97 -7.47 -2.67 26.96
C PHE A 97 -6.35 -2.55 28.00
N PRO A 98 -6.05 -1.35 28.53
CA PRO A 98 -4.87 -1.13 29.35
C PRO A 98 -4.89 -1.84 30.70
N HIS A 99 -6.07 -2.20 31.17
CA HIS A 99 -6.32 -2.90 32.44
C HIS A 99 -6.39 -4.44 32.29
N LEU A 100 -6.22 -4.96 31.07
CA LEU A 100 -6.16 -6.39 30.80
C LEU A 100 -4.73 -6.79 30.42
N THR A 101 -4.35 -8.01 30.78
CA THR A 101 -3.08 -8.60 30.33
C THR A 101 -3.08 -8.88 28.82
N ALA A 102 -1.95 -9.22 28.23
CA ALA A 102 -1.87 -9.62 26.82
C ALA A 102 -2.76 -10.82 26.52
N ALA A 103 -2.73 -11.85 27.37
CA ALA A 103 -3.60 -13.03 27.21
C ALA A 103 -5.10 -12.68 27.34
N ASP A 104 -5.46 -11.81 28.30
CA ASP A 104 -6.84 -11.38 28.47
C ASP A 104 -7.32 -10.46 27.35
N ASN A 105 -6.45 -9.63 26.76
CA ASN A 105 -6.73 -8.86 25.55
C ASN A 105 -7.08 -9.81 24.39
N VAL A 106 -6.24 -10.82 24.14
CA VAL A 106 -6.47 -11.81 23.07
C VAL A 106 -7.75 -12.60 23.33
N ALA A 107 -7.99 -13.03 24.59
CA ALA A 107 -9.15 -13.82 24.99
C ALA A 107 -10.46 -12.98 25.04
N PHE A 108 -10.40 -11.66 24.94
CA PHE A 108 -11.55 -10.78 25.19
C PHE A 108 -12.76 -11.11 24.30
N GLY A 109 -12.59 -11.21 23.00
CA GLY A 109 -13.66 -11.53 22.06
C GLY A 109 -14.28 -12.90 22.33
N LEU A 110 -13.47 -13.90 22.68
CA LEU A 110 -13.93 -15.23 23.06
C LEU A 110 -14.74 -15.20 24.36
N ARG A 111 -14.35 -14.34 25.33
CA ARG A 111 -15.11 -14.12 26.56
C ARG A 111 -16.49 -13.54 26.28
N MET A 112 -16.58 -12.56 25.36
CA MET A 112 -17.88 -11.99 24.98
C MET A 112 -18.78 -13.01 24.29
N ARG A 113 -18.22 -13.96 23.55
CA ARG A 113 -18.93 -15.11 22.97
C ARG A 113 -19.16 -16.28 23.97
N LYS A 114 -18.92 -16.06 25.26
CA LYS A 114 -19.13 -17.02 26.35
C LYS A 114 -18.35 -18.35 26.20
N VAL A 115 -17.19 -18.33 25.49
CA VAL A 115 -16.30 -19.49 25.41
C VAL A 115 -15.73 -19.82 26.79
N ARG A 116 -15.62 -21.13 27.12
CA ARG A 116 -15.15 -21.60 28.43
C ARG A 116 -13.74 -21.10 28.73
N THR A 117 -13.45 -20.85 30.01
CA THR A 117 -12.19 -20.23 30.46
C THR A 117 -10.95 -21.02 30.02
N ALA A 118 -10.98 -22.35 30.13
CA ALA A 118 -9.87 -23.20 29.72
C ALA A 118 -9.59 -23.07 28.22
N GLU A 119 -10.61 -23.13 27.38
CA GLU A 119 -10.50 -23.05 25.91
C GLU A 119 -9.99 -21.68 25.46
N ARG A 120 -10.55 -20.58 26.01
CA ARG A 120 -10.11 -19.24 25.62
C ARG A 120 -8.69 -18.93 26.05
N ARG A 121 -8.21 -19.48 27.21
CA ARG A 121 -6.83 -19.35 27.66
C ARG A 121 -5.88 -20.14 26.78
N ALA A 122 -6.22 -21.39 26.45
CA ALA A 122 -5.44 -22.19 25.51
C ALA A 122 -5.31 -21.49 24.17
N ARG A 123 -6.43 -21.01 23.61
CA ARG A 123 -6.42 -20.28 22.34
C ARG A 123 -5.61 -18.97 22.38
N ALA A 124 -5.68 -18.22 23.48
CA ALA A 124 -4.86 -17.03 23.66
C ALA A 124 -3.37 -17.35 23.70
N GLY A 125 -2.97 -18.46 24.39
CA GLY A 125 -1.59 -18.95 24.43
C GLY A 125 -1.08 -19.31 23.03
N GLU A 126 -1.84 -20.12 22.28
CA GLU A 126 -1.52 -20.48 20.87
C GLU A 126 -1.29 -19.24 19.99
N LEU A 127 -2.18 -18.25 20.08
CA LEU A 127 -2.08 -17.04 19.26
C LEU A 127 -0.93 -16.13 19.68
N LEU A 128 -0.62 -16.04 20.98
CA LEU A 128 0.55 -15.33 21.46
C LEU A 128 1.86 -16.01 20.99
N GLU A 129 1.90 -17.34 20.99
CA GLU A 129 3.01 -18.08 20.42
C GLU A 129 3.14 -17.84 18.90
N LEU A 130 2.02 -17.89 18.15
CA LEU A 130 1.97 -17.65 16.71
C LEU A 130 2.54 -16.28 16.31
N VAL A 131 2.32 -15.25 17.14
CA VAL A 131 2.88 -13.90 16.93
C VAL A 131 4.22 -13.65 17.65
N GLY A 132 4.90 -14.72 18.09
CA GLY A 132 6.24 -14.63 18.71
C GLY A 132 6.25 -13.98 20.09
N LEU A 133 5.15 -14.05 20.84
CA LEU A 133 5.02 -13.52 22.20
C LEU A 133 4.81 -14.60 23.25
N ALA A 134 5.35 -15.80 23.05
CA ALA A 134 5.37 -16.84 24.07
C ALA A 134 5.96 -16.27 25.38
N GLY A 135 5.32 -16.56 26.53
CA GLY A 135 5.75 -16.05 27.84
C GLY A 135 5.44 -14.59 28.15
N HIS A 136 4.74 -13.85 27.26
CA HIS A 136 4.32 -12.46 27.52
C HIS A 136 2.85 -12.35 27.94
N GLY A 137 2.15 -13.46 28.12
CA GLY A 137 0.71 -13.49 28.37
C GLY A 137 0.24 -12.68 29.57
N ASP A 138 1.03 -12.64 30.65
CA ASP A 138 0.69 -11.96 31.91
C ASP A 138 1.08 -10.47 31.93
N ARG A 139 1.76 -9.96 30.87
CA ARG A 139 2.14 -8.56 30.79
C ARG A 139 0.96 -7.66 30.41
N PHE A 140 0.92 -6.48 31.01
CA PHE A 140 -0.04 -5.42 30.65
C PHE A 140 0.49 -4.59 29.46
N PRO A 141 -0.36 -3.91 28.67
CA PRO A 141 0.06 -3.12 27.52
C PRO A 141 1.20 -2.13 27.80
N HIS A 142 1.19 -1.45 28.94
CA HIS A 142 2.25 -0.49 29.34
C HIS A 142 3.62 -1.16 29.59
N GLN A 143 3.67 -2.47 29.72
CA GLN A 143 4.90 -3.26 29.90
C GLN A 143 5.44 -3.85 28.59
N LEU A 144 4.76 -3.56 27.46
CA LEU A 144 5.08 -4.05 26.13
C LEU A 144 5.58 -2.91 25.26
N SER A 145 6.56 -3.20 24.39
CA SER A 145 6.96 -2.27 23.33
C SER A 145 5.84 -2.06 22.31
N GLY A 146 5.89 -1.00 21.50
CA GLY A 146 4.89 -0.73 20.46
C GLY A 146 4.69 -1.91 19.49
N GLY A 147 5.78 -2.53 19.04
CA GLY A 147 5.69 -3.72 18.19
C GLY A 147 5.09 -4.94 18.90
N GLN A 148 5.36 -5.11 20.21
CA GLN A 148 4.71 -6.16 21.00
C GLN A 148 3.21 -5.88 21.20
N GLN A 149 2.83 -4.62 21.44
CA GLN A 149 1.41 -4.24 21.53
C GLN A 149 0.67 -4.52 20.22
N GLN A 150 1.29 -4.22 19.10
CA GLN A 150 0.73 -4.51 17.78
C GLN A 150 0.51 -6.02 17.56
N ARG A 151 1.49 -6.84 17.91
CA ARG A 151 1.37 -8.32 17.84
C ARG A 151 0.24 -8.83 18.73
N VAL A 152 0.06 -8.28 19.93
CA VAL A 152 -1.09 -8.60 20.78
C VAL A 152 -2.41 -8.19 20.12
N ALA A 153 -2.48 -7.00 19.49
CA ALA A 153 -3.67 -6.56 18.77
C ALA A 153 -4.00 -7.48 17.58
N LEU A 154 -2.97 -7.91 16.83
CA LEU A 154 -3.12 -8.87 15.74
C LEU A 154 -3.62 -10.24 16.26
N ALA A 155 -3.02 -10.78 17.33
CA ALA A 155 -3.46 -12.01 17.97
C ALA A 155 -4.91 -11.91 18.45
N ARG A 156 -5.32 -10.77 19.04
CA ARG A 156 -6.69 -10.49 19.44
C ARG A 156 -7.66 -10.52 18.26
N ALA A 157 -7.29 -9.90 17.14
CA ALA A 157 -8.08 -9.90 15.91
C ALA A 157 -8.29 -11.32 15.37
N LEU A 158 -7.26 -12.15 15.41
CA LEU A 158 -7.28 -13.54 14.93
C LEU A 158 -8.02 -14.51 15.87
N ALA A 159 -8.32 -14.12 17.13
CA ALA A 159 -8.89 -15.01 18.13
C ALA A 159 -10.26 -15.57 17.72
N LEU A 160 -11.07 -14.77 17.03
CA LEU A 160 -12.41 -15.13 16.57
C LEU A 160 -12.43 -15.84 15.20
N ARG A 161 -11.27 -16.14 14.62
CA ARG A 161 -11.12 -16.76 13.29
C ARG A 161 -11.89 -15.98 12.20
N PRO A 162 -11.61 -14.69 12.02
CA PRO A 162 -12.32 -13.89 11.03
C PRO A 162 -11.99 -14.38 9.61
N ARG A 163 -12.90 -14.14 8.68
CA ARG A 163 -12.70 -14.44 7.25
C ARG A 163 -12.11 -13.26 6.50
N LEU A 164 -12.24 -12.05 7.06
CA LEU A 164 -11.67 -10.81 6.53
C LEU A 164 -10.94 -10.07 7.66
N LEU A 165 -9.64 -9.82 7.46
CA LEU A 165 -8.80 -9.04 8.37
C LEU A 165 -8.62 -7.64 7.80
N LEU A 166 -8.87 -6.63 8.63
CA LEU A 166 -8.78 -5.22 8.30
C LEU A 166 -7.70 -4.57 9.15
N LEU A 167 -6.72 -3.92 8.52
CA LEU A 167 -5.58 -3.30 9.22
C LEU A 167 -5.56 -1.80 8.88
N ASP A 168 -5.77 -0.94 9.88
CA ASP A 168 -5.76 0.52 9.72
C ASP A 168 -4.40 1.08 10.12
N GLU A 169 -3.56 1.40 9.14
CA GLU A 169 -2.18 1.89 9.31
C GLU A 169 -1.38 1.12 10.38
N PRO A 170 -1.29 -0.21 10.27
CA PRO A 170 -0.79 -1.04 11.38
C PRO A 170 0.66 -0.77 11.76
N LEU A 171 1.46 -0.11 10.92
CA LEU A 171 2.89 0.08 11.09
C LEU A 171 3.30 1.53 11.33
N SER A 172 2.37 2.49 11.26
CA SER A 172 2.66 3.94 11.25
C SER A 172 3.33 4.46 12.53
N ALA A 173 3.07 3.85 13.68
CA ALA A 173 3.59 4.29 14.98
C ALA A 173 4.95 3.67 15.36
N LEU A 174 5.61 2.93 14.45
CA LEU A 174 6.80 2.14 14.73
C LEU A 174 8.06 2.73 14.09
N ASP A 175 9.21 2.46 14.70
CA ASP A 175 10.51 2.74 14.10
C ASP A 175 10.78 1.86 12.85
N ALA A 176 11.70 2.33 11.99
CA ALA A 176 11.94 1.70 10.69
C ALA A 176 12.37 0.21 10.78
N ARG A 177 13.19 -0.15 11.80
CA ARG A 177 13.67 -1.53 11.95
C ARG A 177 12.55 -2.48 12.39
N VAL A 178 11.76 -2.06 13.38
CA VAL A 178 10.60 -2.82 13.87
C VAL A 178 9.55 -2.96 12.77
N ARG A 179 9.34 -1.89 11.99
CA ARG A 179 8.41 -1.87 10.86
C ARG A 179 8.76 -2.94 9.82
N LEU A 180 10.04 -3.04 9.42
CA LEU A 180 10.48 -4.05 8.45
C LEU A 180 10.18 -5.48 8.93
N THR A 181 10.56 -5.81 10.16
CA THR A 181 10.29 -7.13 10.74
C THR A 181 8.80 -7.45 10.81
N LEU A 182 7.97 -6.47 11.18
CA LEU A 182 6.54 -6.68 11.29
C LEU A 182 5.82 -6.79 9.94
N ARG A 183 6.31 -6.14 8.89
CA ARG A 183 5.84 -6.37 7.51
C ARG A 183 5.95 -7.84 7.12
N GLU A 184 7.15 -8.40 7.28
CA GLU A 184 7.42 -9.81 6.96
C GLU A 184 6.55 -10.74 7.80
N GLU A 185 6.36 -10.43 9.07
CA GLU A 185 5.55 -11.24 9.97
C GLU A 185 4.05 -11.19 9.63
N ILE A 186 3.49 -10.00 9.37
CA ILE A 186 2.09 -9.86 8.94
C ILE A 186 1.87 -10.64 7.64
N ARG A 187 2.79 -10.52 6.67
CA ARG A 187 2.68 -11.27 5.40
C ARG A 187 2.78 -12.78 5.62
N ARG A 188 3.73 -13.24 6.43
CA ARG A 188 3.85 -14.66 6.79
C ARG A 188 2.57 -15.21 7.41
N LEU A 189 2.02 -14.52 8.40
CA LEU A 189 0.78 -14.93 9.08
C LEU A 189 -0.41 -14.95 8.13
N GLN A 190 -0.52 -13.96 7.26
CA GLN A 190 -1.57 -13.87 6.26
C GLN A 190 -1.54 -15.06 5.29
N LEU A 191 -0.35 -15.42 4.80
CA LEU A 191 -0.15 -16.59 3.92
C LEU A 191 -0.42 -17.91 4.65
N GLU A 192 0.08 -18.07 5.88
CA GLU A 192 -0.09 -19.28 6.69
C GLU A 192 -1.56 -19.55 7.02
N LEU A 193 -2.30 -18.49 7.32
CA LEU A 193 -3.72 -18.57 7.68
C LEU A 193 -4.66 -18.54 6.47
N GLY A 194 -4.18 -18.16 5.30
CA GLY A 194 -5.00 -17.99 4.08
C GLY A 194 -6.13 -16.98 4.23
N ILE A 195 -5.98 -15.98 5.12
CA ILE A 195 -7.03 -15.01 5.44
C ILE A 195 -7.02 -13.86 4.42
N THR A 196 -8.21 -13.49 3.91
CA THR A 196 -8.34 -12.29 3.10
C THR A 196 -8.05 -11.06 3.95
N THR A 197 -7.15 -10.20 3.48
CA THR A 197 -6.71 -9.06 4.27
C THR A 197 -6.77 -7.78 3.44
N VAL A 198 -7.35 -6.73 4.02
CA VAL A 198 -7.29 -5.37 3.49
C VAL A 198 -6.55 -4.51 4.48
N PHE A 199 -5.46 -3.87 4.05
CA PHE A 199 -4.75 -2.95 4.91
C PHE A 199 -4.64 -1.55 4.29
N VAL A 200 -4.73 -0.55 5.14
CA VAL A 200 -4.57 0.86 4.78
C VAL A 200 -3.17 1.28 5.14
N THR A 201 -2.52 1.99 4.24
CA THR A 201 -1.25 2.67 4.49
C THR A 201 -1.15 3.94 3.66
N HIS A 202 -0.30 4.86 4.07
CA HIS A 202 0.17 6.00 3.28
C HIS A 202 1.63 5.79 2.81
N ASP A 203 2.27 4.71 3.25
CA ASP A 203 3.64 4.35 2.90
C ASP A 203 3.63 3.44 1.65
N GLN A 204 4.22 3.95 0.56
CA GLN A 204 4.30 3.23 -0.72
C GLN A 204 5.14 1.97 -0.60
N GLU A 205 6.24 2.02 0.18
CA GLU A 205 7.12 0.88 0.36
C GLU A 205 6.41 -0.29 1.05
N GLU A 206 5.55 0.02 2.04
CA GLU A 206 4.71 -0.99 2.68
C GLU A 206 3.75 -1.63 1.67
N ALA A 207 3.00 -0.80 0.92
CA ALA A 207 2.05 -1.29 -0.05
C ALA A 207 2.70 -2.16 -1.14
N LEU A 208 3.79 -1.67 -1.74
CA LEU A 208 4.45 -2.34 -2.85
C LEU A 208 5.22 -3.61 -2.42
N SER A 209 5.70 -3.69 -1.17
CA SER A 209 6.49 -4.83 -0.68
C SER A 209 5.65 -5.97 -0.10
N MET A 210 4.42 -5.70 0.37
CA MET A 210 3.61 -6.69 1.09
C MET A 210 2.43 -7.21 0.27
N ALA A 211 1.76 -6.34 -0.48
CA ALA A 211 0.47 -6.63 -1.07
C ALA A 211 0.57 -7.49 -2.34
N ASP A 212 -0.43 -8.34 -2.54
CA ASP A 212 -0.64 -9.03 -3.82
C ASP A 212 -1.13 -8.04 -4.88
N ARG A 213 -2.02 -7.11 -4.46
CA ARG A 213 -2.49 -5.98 -5.27
C ARG A 213 -2.60 -4.72 -4.42
N VAL A 214 -2.42 -3.58 -5.06
CA VAL A 214 -2.55 -2.26 -4.45
C VAL A 214 -3.66 -1.49 -5.16
N ALA A 215 -4.62 -1.00 -4.39
CA ALA A 215 -5.67 -0.10 -4.84
C ALA A 215 -5.29 1.34 -4.52
N VAL A 216 -4.93 2.10 -5.53
CA VAL A 216 -4.57 3.52 -5.40
C VAL A 216 -5.85 4.35 -5.40
N MET A 217 -6.08 5.10 -4.32
CA MET A 217 -7.25 5.94 -4.14
C MET A 217 -6.91 7.43 -4.19
N ASN A 218 -7.78 8.21 -4.81
CA ASN A 218 -7.68 9.66 -4.86
C ASN A 218 -9.08 10.27 -4.83
N GLY A 219 -9.33 11.27 -3.97
CA GLY A 219 -10.60 11.99 -3.90
C GLY A 219 -11.83 11.10 -3.72
N GLY A 220 -11.75 10.03 -2.94
CA GLY A 220 -12.84 9.08 -2.70
C GLY A 220 -13.04 8.02 -3.79
N ARG A 221 -12.25 8.04 -4.85
CA ARG A 221 -12.35 7.15 -6.01
C ARG A 221 -11.15 6.22 -6.13
N LEU A 222 -11.34 5.10 -6.82
CA LEU A 222 -10.27 4.19 -7.22
C LEU A 222 -9.65 4.70 -8.53
N GLU A 223 -8.36 5.01 -8.52
CA GLU A 223 -7.59 5.37 -9.71
C GLU A 223 -7.11 4.13 -10.47
N GLN A 224 -6.53 3.18 -9.75
CA GLN A 224 -6.04 1.92 -10.32
C GLN A 224 -5.94 0.87 -9.22
N CYS A 225 -6.22 -0.40 -9.55
CA CYS A 225 -5.98 -1.54 -8.69
C CYS A 225 -5.25 -2.63 -9.48
N ALA A 226 -3.98 -2.86 -9.18
CA ALA A 226 -3.13 -3.80 -9.90
C ALA A 226 -2.03 -4.38 -9.00
N SER A 227 -1.22 -5.30 -9.53
CA SER A 227 -0.02 -5.77 -8.85
C SER A 227 0.98 -4.62 -8.64
N PRO A 228 1.87 -4.68 -7.62
CA PRO A 228 2.91 -3.69 -7.41
C PRO A 228 3.74 -3.39 -8.66
N THR A 229 4.15 -4.42 -9.38
CA THR A 229 4.93 -4.29 -10.63
C THR A 229 4.15 -3.52 -11.69
N GLU A 230 2.88 -3.90 -11.91
CA GLU A 230 2.04 -3.26 -12.93
C GLU A 230 1.75 -1.78 -12.60
N LEU A 231 1.50 -1.44 -11.32
CA LEU A 231 1.33 -0.04 -10.90
C LEU A 231 2.57 0.81 -11.17
N TYR A 232 3.75 0.22 -10.97
CA TYR A 232 5.01 0.91 -11.15
C TYR A 232 5.38 1.09 -12.62
N GLU A 233 5.21 0.03 -13.41
CA GLU A 233 5.59 0.00 -14.84
C GLU A 233 4.51 0.61 -15.74
N ARG A 234 3.22 0.40 -15.42
CA ARG A 234 2.05 0.73 -16.25
C ARG A 234 1.01 1.54 -15.47
N PRO A 235 1.35 2.74 -14.99
CA PRO A 235 0.39 3.60 -14.31
C PRO A 235 -0.75 3.99 -15.27
N ALA A 236 -2.01 3.82 -14.83
CA ALA A 236 -3.19 4.10 -15.65
C ALA A 236 -3.48 5.60 -15.78
N THR A 237 -3.01 6.42 -14.82
CA THR A 237 -3.22 7.87 -14.79
C THR A 237 -1.93 8.60 -14.42
N ASP A 238 -1.82 9.88 -14.79
CA ASP A 238 -0.71 10.75 -14.37
C ASP A 238 -0.58 10.77 -12.84
N PHE A 239 -1.73 10.77 -12.14
CA PHE A 239 -1.74 10.73 -10.69
C PHE A 239 -1.03 9.47 -10.15
N VAL A 240 -1.35 8.30 -10.67
CA VAL A 240 -0.71 7.04 -10.23
C VAL A 240 0.77 7.06 -10.58
N ALA A 241 1.14 7.55 -11.77
CA ALA A 241 2.54 7.66 -12.20
C ALA A 241 3.39 8.50 -11.24
N GLU A 242 2.86 9.63 -10.78
CA GLU A 242 3.54 10.56 -9.87
C GLU A 242 3.46 10.11 -8.41
N PHE A 243 2.34 9.50 -8.04
CA PHE A 243 2.11 9.05 -6.67
C PHE A 243 2.90 7.78 -6.34
N ILE A 244 3.09 6.87 -7.30
CA ILE A 244 3.86 5.64 -7.11
C ILE A 244 5.32 5.87 -7.53
N GLY A 245 6.19 6.10 -6.55
CA GLY A 245 7.61 6.35 -6.78
C GLY A 245 7.90 7.77 -7.28
N THR A 246 9.03 7.93 -7.96
CA THR A 246 9.44 9.18 -8.59
C THR A 246 9.29 9.08 -10.11
N MET A 247 8.86 10.16 -10.76
CA MET A 247 8.70 10.23 -12.20
C MET A 247 9.36 11.50 -12.76
N ASN A 248 10.03 11.40 -13.91
CA ASN A 248 10.48 12.52 -14.70
C ASN A 248 9.44 12.80 -15.79
N ARG A 249 9.08 14.06 -15.97
CA ARG A 249 8.28 14.53 -17.11
C ARG A 249 9.23 15.10 -18.15
N MET A 250 9.44 14.39 -19.25
CA MET A 250 10.41 14.74 -20.26
C MET A 250 9.70 15.13 -21.56
N PRO A 251 10.05 16.27 -22.17
CA PRO A 251 9.53 16.61 -23.48
C PRO A 251 9.98 15.57 -24.51
N GLY A 252 9.07 15.20 -25.40
CA GLY A 252 9.32 14.26 -26.48
C GLY A 252 8.48 14.55 -27.70
N HIS A 253 8.75 13.86 -28.80
CA HIS A 253 7.98 13.92 -30.03
C HIS A 253 7.52 12.52 -30.42
N ALA A 254 6.21 12.29 -30.45
CA ALA A 254 5.64 11.01 -30.84
C ALA A 254 5.49 10.95 -32.36
N ASP A 255 5.90 9.83 -32.96
CA ASP A 255 5.89 9.63 -34.42
C ASP A 255 4.57 9.06 -34.94
N GLY A 256 3.63 8.69 -34.05
CA GLY A 256 2.34 8.11 -34.41
C GLY A 256 2.40 6.60 -34.76
N ASP A 257 3.57 5.99 -34.68
CA ASP A 257 3.81 4.57 -34.93
C ASP A 257 4.03 3.72 -33.65
N GLY A 258 3.66 4.30 -32.49
CA GLY A 258 3.88 3.66 -31.19
C GLY A 258 5.26 3.94 -30.60
N SER A 259 5.98 4.96 -31.11
CA SER A 259 7.25 5.39 -30.54
C SER A 259 7.28 6.89 -30.25
N VAL A 260 8.19 7.29 -29.35
CA VAL A 260 8.46 8.67 -28.96
C VAL A 260 9.96 8.92 -28.96
N ASP A 261 10.42 10.02 -29.54
CA ASP A 261 11.78 10.51 -29.37
C ASP A 261 11.89 11.33 -28.08
N VAL A 262 12.83 10.95 -27.21
CA VAL A 262 13.15 11.67 -25.97
C VAL A 262 14.66 11.82 -25.91
N LEU A 263 15.17 13.04 -25.91
CA LEU A 263 16.61 13.36 -25.94
C LEU A 263 17.38 12.69 -27.09
N GLY A 264 16.76 12.53 -28.26
CA GLY A 264 17.37 11.88 -29.43
C GLY A 264 17.38 10.34 -29.33
N VAL A 265 16.66 9.76 -28.38
CA VAL A 265 16.51 8.30 -28.26
C VAL A 265 15.06 7.91 -28.53
N ARG A 266 14.87 7.02 -29.49
CA ARG A 266 13.55 6.49 -29.84
C ARG A 266 13.15 5.40 -28.85
N LEU A 267 12.03 5.62 -28.14
CA LEU A 267 11.49 4.74 -27.10
C LEU A 267 10.13 4.19 -27.54
N PRO A 268 9.81 2.92 -27.29
CA PRO A 268 8.46 2.40 -27.48
C PRO A 268 7.49 3.04 -26.49
N VAL A 269 6.25 3.28 -26.93
CA VAL A 269 5.18 3.84 -26.07
C VAL A 269 4.23 2.71 -25.64
N GLU A 270 3.92 2.65 -24.36
CA GLU A 270 2.80 1.84 -23.85
C GLU A 270 1.51 2.66 -23.88
N GLY A 271 0.51 2.12 -24.61
CA GLY A 271 -0.78 2.76 -24.77
C GLY A 271 -0.94 3.54 -26.09
N PRO A 272 -2.01 4.32 -26.22
CA PRO A 272 -2.27 5.08 -27.44
C PRO A 272 -1.23 6.21 -27.57
N ALA A 273 -0.50 6.19 -28.67
CA ALA A 273 0.42 7.23 -29.05
C ALA A 273 -0.19 8.05 -30.21
N GLY A 274 -0.49 9.31 -29.96
CA GLY A 274 -0.75 10.30 -31.01
C GLY A 274 0.56 10.66 -31.75
N SER A 275 0.49 11.62 -32.67
CA SER A 275 1.66 12.22 -33.30
C SER A 275 1.85 13.66 -32.82
N GLY A 276 3.10 14.11 -32.68
CA GLY A 276 3.45 15.48 -32.30
C GLY A 276 4.08 15.61 -30.91
N PRO A 277 4.15 16.84 -30.37
CA PRO A 277 4.76 17.09 -29.06
C PRO A 277 3.99 16.38 -27.94
N VAL A 278 4.70 15.66 -27.09
CA VAL A 278 4.17 14.90 -25.94
C VAL A 278 5.08 15.05 -24.73
N THR A 279 4.58 14.67 -23.57
CA THR A 279 5.39 14.52 -22.36
C THR A 279 5.54 13.03 -22.06
N ALA A 280 6.76 12.52 -22.12
CA ALA A 280 7.08 11.15 -21.74
C ALA A 280 7.33 11.06 -20.24
N LEU A 281 6.76 10.04 -19.59
CA LEU A 281 6.95 9.73 -18.19
C LEU A 281 8.07 8.71 -18.05
N VAL A 282 9.22 9.14 -17.51
CA VAL A 282 10.46 8.33 -17.45
C VAL A 282 10.89 8.15 -16.00
N ARG A 283 11.05 6.89 -15.57
CA ARG A 283 11.54 6.56 -14.22
C ARG A 283 13.02 6.97 -14.04
N PRO A 284 13.45 7.37 -12.82
CA PRO A 284 14.84 7.74 -12.55
C PRO A 284 15.86 6.67 -12.92
N GLU A 285 15.56 5.40 -12.69
CA GLU A 285 16.41 4.25 -13.02
C GLU A 285 16.43 3.91 -14.51
N ALA A 286 15.53 4.51 -15.28
CA ALA A 286 15.51 4.39 -16.74
C ALA A 286 16.36 5.48 -17.43
N LEU A 287 17.00 6.34 -16.66
CA LEU A 287 17.98 7.30 -17.18
C LEU A 287 19.42 6.83 -16.92
N GLU A 288 20.25 6.97 -17.92
CA GLU A 288 21.72 6.82 -17.82
C GLU A 288 22.34 8.20 -17.78
N ILE A 289 23.31 8.37 -16.87
CA ILE A 289 24.08 9.61 -16.74
C ILE A 289 25.56 9.27 -16.80
N GLU A 290 26.27 9.94 -17.65
CA GLU A 290 27.72 9.84 -17.77
C GLU A 290 28.36 11.25 -17.70
N ALA A 291 29.46 11.37 -16.96
CA ALA A 291 30.25 12.61 -16.96
C ALA A 291 30.86 12.84 -18.36
N ALA A 292 30.67 14.02 -18.92
CA ALA A 292 31.12 14.36 -20.26
C ALA A 292 31.40 15.88 -20.34
N GLU A 293 32.56 16.27 -20.79
CA GLU A 293 32.96 17.70 -20.90
C GLU A 293 31.98 18.52 -21.79
N ASP A 294 31.50 17.90 -22.87
CA ASP A 294 30.51 18.47 -23.79
C ASP A 294 29.07 18.05 -23.47
N GLY A 295 28.80 17.64 -22.22
CA GLY A 295 27.49 17.14 -21.77
C GLY A 295 26.40 18.21 -21.86
N THR A 296 25.19 17.77 -22.25
CA THR A 296 24.02 18.64 -22.43
C THR A 296 23.29 18.96 -21.12
N GLY A 297 23.74 18.44 -20.00
CA GLY A 297 23.17 18.68 -18.66
C GLY A 297 24.21 19.03 -17.62
N ARG A 298 23.77 19.63 -16.51
CA ARG A 298 24.61 19.89 -15.34
C ARG A 298 24.04 19.28 -14.09
N VAL A 299 24.90 18.61 -13.33
CA VAL A 299 24.53 18.07 -12.02
C VAL A 299 24.24 19.23 -11.05
N VAL A 300 23.04 19.22 -10.46
CA VAL A 300 22.60 20.21 -9.47
C VAL A 300 22.85 19.69 -8.05
N ALA A 301 22.54 18.43 -7.80
CA ALA A 301 22.67 17.82 -6.47
C ALA A 301 22.73 16.30 -6.58
N THR A 302 23.31 15.69 -5.57
CA THR A 302 23.30 14.22 -5.38
C THR A 302 22.77 13.87 -4.01
N ALA A 303 22.02 12.78 -3.91
CA ALA A 303 21.49 12.23 -2.65
C ALA A 303 21.82 10.74 -2.54
N PHE A 304 22.55 10.36 -1.51
CA PHE A 304 22.93 8.98 -1.24
C PHE A 304 21.76 8.19 -0.64
N HIS A 305 21.38 7.08 -1.27
CA HIS A 305 20.34 6.15 -0.83
C HIS A 305 20.88 4.73 -0.61
N GLY A 306 22.10 4.60 -0.13
CA GLY A 306 22.75 3.30 0.07
C GLY A 306 23.25 2.69 -1.25
N PRO A 307 22.58 1.64 -1.79
CA PRO A 307 23.02 0.99 -3.04
C PRO A 307 22.98 1.92 -4.25
N THR A 308 22.09 2.92 -4.24
CA THR A 308 21.92 3.88 -5.32
C THR A 308 22.19 5.30 -4.83
N THR A 309 22.58 6.17 -5.76
CA THR A 309 22.67 7.61 -5.55
C THR A 309 21.76 8.29 -6.57
N ARG A 310 20.82 9.10 -6.05
CA ARG A 310 19.97 9.94 -6.91
C ARG A 310 20.70 11.18 -7.32
N VAL A 311 20.80 11.40 -8.61
CA VAL A 311 21.46 12.57 -9.22
C VAL A 311 20.37 13.45 -9.83
N ARG A 312 20.32 14.72 -9.43
CA ARG A 312 19.47 15.73 -10.05
C ARG A 312 20.28 16.52 -11.07
N VAL A 313 19.78 16.61 -12.30
CA VAL A 313 20.42 17.26 -13.43
C VAL A 313 19.46 18.26 -14.04
N THR A 314 19.93 19.47 -14.34
CA THR A 314 19.24 20.41 -15.22
C THR A 314 19.81 20.27 -16.62
N LEU A 315 18.95 19.98 -17.60
CA LEU A 315 19.29 19.88 -19.02
C LEU A 315 19.46 21.27 -19.65
N ALA A 316 20.02 21.33 -20.86
CA ALA A 316 20.27 22.60 -21.58
C ALA A 316 19.00 23.39 -21.91
N ASP A 317 17.86 22.71 -22.05
CA ASP A 317 16.54 23.31 -22.27
C ASP A 317 15.85 23.78 -20.95
N GLY A 318 16.52 23.62 -19.80
CA GLY A 318 16.00 23.96 -18.48
C GLY A 318 15.16 22.85 -17.82
N THR A 319 15.00 21.71 -18.45
CA THR A 319 14.27 20.57 -17.86
C THR A 319 15.07 19.97 -16.70
N ASP A 320 14.45 19.83 -15.53
CA ASP A 320 15.03 19.14 -14.39
C ASP A 320 14.70 17.65 -14.43
N VAL A 321 15.72 16.80 -14.35
CA VAL A 321 15.58 15.34 -14.34
C VAL A 321 16.27 14.73 -13.12
N LYS A 322 15.77 13.60 -12.66
CA LYS A 322 16.34 12.78 -11.59
C LYS A 322 16.72 11.43 -12.16
N ALA A 323 17.94 10.97 -11.90
CA ALA A 323 18.35 9.62 -12.26
C ALA A 323 18.90 8.88 -11.05
N ASP A 324 18.61 7.60 -10.97
CA ASP A 324 19.14 6.71 -9.93
C ASP A 324 20.28 5.88 -10.53
N VAL A 325 21.50 6.15 -10.09
CA VAL A 325 22.70 5.44 -10.52
C VAL A 325 23.23 4.54 -9.40
N PRO A 326 23.93 3.44 -9.69
CA PRO A 326 24.64 2.69 -8.68
C PRO A 326 25.64 3.59 -7.94
N THR A 327 25.67 3.52 -6.60
CA THR A 327 26.50 4.42 -5.80
C THR A 327 27.99 4.39 -6.17
N HIS A 328 28.52 3.23 -6.58
CA HIS A 328 29.90 3.10 -7.01
C HIS A 328 30.21 3.87 -8.31
N ALA A 329 29.20 4.16 -9.14
CA ALA A 329 29.32 4.92 -10.38
C ALA A 329 29.08 6.43 -10.18
N ALA A 330 28.67 6.85 -9.00
CA ALA A 330 28.29 8.25 -8.73
C ALA A 330 29.50 9.19 -8.47
N ALA A 331 30.70 8.66 -8.26
CA ALA A 331 31.88 9.46 -7.87
C ALA A 331 32.18 10.65 -8.79
N PRO A 332 32.11 10.56 -10.15
CA PRO A 332 32.36 11.70 -11.04
C PRO A 332 31.18 12.68 -11.14
N LEU A 333 30.00 12.31 -10.64
CA LEU A 333 28.76 13.07 -10.79
C LEU A 333 28.59 14.09 -9.64
N THR A 334 29.56 14.98 -9.50
CA THR A 334 29.53 16.03 -8.45
C THR A 334 28.71 17.24 -8.87
N PRO A 335 28.14 18.04 -7.94
CA PRO A 335 27.46 19.28 -8.27
C PRO A 335 28.32 20.20 -9.17
N GLY A 336 27.74 20.68 -10.26
CA GLY A 336 28.44 21.47 -11.30
C GLY A 336 29.06 20.65 -12.42
N ALA A 337 29.22 19.33 -12.28
CA ALA A 337 29.77 18.48 -13.35
C ALA A 337 28.86 18.51 -14.59
N ALA A 338 29.50 18.60 -15.77
CA ALA A 338 28.79 18.44 -17.02
C ALA A 338 28.54 16.95 -17.29
N VAL A 339 27.33 16.62 -17.75
CA VAL A 339 26.89 15.25 -17.96
C VAL A 339 26.07 15.10 -19.23
N THR A 340 26.14 13.91 -19.81
CA THR A 340 25.21 13.47 -20.84
C THR A 340 24.15 12.61 -20.19
N VAL A 341 22.85 12.91 -20.45
CA VAL A 341 21.69 12.13 -19.96
C VAL A 341 21.08 11.42 -21.16
N ARG A 342 20.84 10.12 -21.04
CA ARG A 342 20.19 9.31 -22.07
C ARG A 342 19.14 8.40 -21.45
N PRO A 343 17.91 8.34 -21.98
CA PRO A 343 16.95 7.35 -21.56
C PRO A 343 17.34 5.96 -22.09
N ARG A 344 17.19 4.94 -21.27
CA ARG A 344 17.31 3.54 -21.68
C ARG A 344 16.17 3.18 -22.62
N ARG A 345 16.43 2.33 -23.61
CA ARG A 345 15.39 1.83 -24.52
C ARG A 345 14.43 0.87 -23.80
N ARG A 346 13.49 1.46 -23.05
CA ARG A 346 12.39 0.77 -22.38
C ARG A 346 11.08 1.41 -22.79
N PRO A 347 9.94 0.68 -22.73
CA PRO A 347 8.64 1.29 -22.92
C PRO A 347 8.40 2.44 -21.96
N VAL A 348 7.77 3.50 -22.43
CA VAL A 348 7.37 4.65 -21.62
C VAL A 348 5.89 4.93 -21.76
N VAL A 349 5.29 5.50 -20.73
CA VAL A 349 3.93 5.99 -20.75
C VAL A 349 3.96 7.48 -21.11
N LEU A 350 2.98 7.93 -21.89
CA LEU A 350 2.82 9.35 -22.19
C LEU A 350 1.84 9.98 -21.17
N ALA A 351 2.15 11.17 -20.70
CA ALA A 351 1.23 11.93 -19.87
C ALA A 351 -0.04 12.27 -20.66
N ALA A 352 -1.19 12.28 -19.96
CA ALA A 352 -2.46 12.65 -20.58
C ALA A 352 -2.38 14.06 -21.19
N ALA A 353 -2.90 14.22 -22.40
CA ALA A 353 -2.99 15.53 -23.03
C ALA A 353 -3.88 16.46 -22.19
N GLY A 354 -3.28 17.41 -21.45
CA GLY A 354 -4.02 18.38 -20.62
C GLY A 354 -3.51 18.59 -19.20
N GLY A 355 -2.48 17.90 -18.76
CA GLY A 355 -1.93 17.98 -17.39
C GLY A 355 -0.90 19.09 -17.16
N ALA A 356 -1.11 20.28 -17.69
CA ALA A 356 -0.39 21.48 -17.26
C ALA A 356 -1.34 22.32 -16.38
N ARG A 357 -1.29 22.11 -15.05
CA ARG A 357 -1.76 23.06 -14.03
C ARG A 357 -0.82 23.07 -12.86
#